data_80741090f10713a72eb6402af1ed4c97
#
_entry.id   80741090f10713a72eb6402af1ed4c97
#
_cell.length_a   1.000
_cell.length_b   1.000
_cell.length_c   1.000
_cell.angle_alpha   90.00
_cell.angle_beta   90.00
_cell.angle_gamma   90.00
#
_symmetry.space_group_name_H-M   'P 1'
#
loop_
_entity.id
_entity.type
_entity.pdbx_description
1 polymer ?
#
loop_
_entity_poly.entity_id
_entity_poly.type
_entity_poly.pdbx_seq_one_letter_code
_entity_poly.pdbx_strand_id
1 'polypeptide(L)'
;MKNEVKKINEQNKSTEGITVDEIDENVVKNVALYAQACISPMAAFFGGVVAQEIVKFTGKYTPLKQWLHYDIFETLPRSEQVDRTPMNCRYDDQILVYGREVQEKLKKVRTFMIGAGALGCEYVKAFALMGLGCSEEGSVQVTDNDNIEVSNLNRQFLFRKNNVGDSKSKVACEIA
;
A
#
# COMPACT_ATOMS: atom_id res chain seq x y z
N MET A 1 5.95 14.68 21.83
CA MET A 1 4.59 14.25 21.43
C MET A 1 3.63 14.17 22.61
N LYS A 2 3.80 13.29 23.65
CA LYS A 2 2.86 13.20 24.80
C LYS A 2 2.56 14.55 25.48
N ASN A 3 3.57 15.33 25.76
CA ASN A 3 3.39 16.65 26.41
C ASN A 3 2.64 17.63 25.53
N GLU A 4 2.82 17.56 24.21
CA GLU A 4 2.07 18.39 23.26
C GLU A 4 0.60 17.97 23.20
N VAL A 5 0.29 16.66 23.19
CA VAL A 5 -1.10 16.18 23.21
C VAL A 5 -1.80 16.64 24.50
N LYS A 6 -1.14 16.53 25.68
CA LYS A 6 -1.70 17.05 26.93
C LYS A 6 -1.99 18.53 26.87
N LYS A 7 -1.05 19.31 26.33
CA LYS A 7 -1.22 20.76 26.15
C LYS A 7 -2.39 21.08 25.23
N ILE A 8 -2.52 20.36 24.10
CA ILE A 8 -3.63 20.52 23.16
C ILE A 8 -4.96 20.16 23.84
N ASN A 9 -5.01 19.04 24.61
CA ASN A 9 -6.19 18.68 25.37
C ASN A 9 -6.60 19.78 26.38
N GLU A 10 -5.63 20.39 27.07
CA GLU A 10 -5.90 21.49 28.01
C GLU A 10 -6.45 22.71 27.31
N GLN A 11 -5.93 23.04 26.12
CA GLN A 11 -6.41 24.18 25.32
C GLN A 11 -7.81 23.95 24.74
N ASN A 12 -8.20 22.71 24.49
CA ASN A 12 -9.46 22.35 23.83
C ASN A 12 -10.48 21.72 24.77
N LYS A 13 -10.34 21.82 26.08
CA LYS A 13 -11.25 21.22 27.09
C LYS A 13 -12.73 21.55 26.88
N SER A 14 -13.03 22.70 26.26
CA SER A 14 -14.39 23.15 25.98
C SER A 14 -14.94 22.70 24.62
N THR A 15 -14.14 22.00 23.79
CA THR A 15 -14.52 21.61 22.44
C THR A 15 -14.74 20.11 22.38
N GLU A 16 -15.99 19.71 22.30
CA GLU A 16 -16.39 18.30 22.23
C GLU A 16 -15.79 17.61 20.99
N GLY A 17 -15.22 16.42 21.16
CA GLY A 17 -14.68 15.59 20.08
C GLY A 17 -13.26 15.92 19.62
N ILE A 18 -12.59 16.91 20.23
CA ILE A 18 -11.17 17.26 19.86
C ILE A 18 -10.18 16.82 20.94
N THR A 19 -10.67 16.41 22.11
CA THR A 19 -9.83 15.90 23.20
C THR A 19 -9.82 14.40 23.24
N VAL A 20 -8.72 13.82 23.72
CA VAL A 20 -8.62 12.39 24.00
C VAL A 20 -8.50 12.16 25.51
N ASP A 21 -9.27 11.23 26.06
CA ASP A 21 -9.28 10.92 27.49
C ASP A 21 -7.97 10.24 27.90
N GLU A 22 -7.49 9.30 27.09
CA GLU A 22 -6.25 8.58 27.30
C GLU A 22 -5.36 8.61 26.05
N ILE A 23 -4.06 8.78 26.28
CA ILE A 23 -3.07 8.74 25.19
C ILE A 23 -2.55 7.31 25.09
N ASP A 24 -2.92 6.61 24.02
CA ASP A 24 -2.36 5.30 23.71
C ASP A 24 -0.87 5.42 23.34
N GLU A 25 -0.02 4.95 24.26
CA GLU A 25 1.43 5.00 24.11
C GLU A 25 1.94 4.14 22.95
N ASN A 26 1.23 3.04 22.62
CA ASN A 26 1.62 2.18 21.50
C ASN A 26 1.37 2.87 20.17
N VAL A 27 0.24 3.57 20.04
CA VAL A 27 -0.04 4.39 18.86
C VAL A 27 1.02 5.48 18.70
N VAL A 28 1.35 6.21 19.76
CA VAL A 28 2.39 7.25 19.72
C VAL A 28 3.76 6.67 19.35
N LYS A 29 4.12 5.51 19.91
CA LYS A 29 5.37 4.81 19.59
C LYS A 29 5.41 4.37 18.12
N ASN A 30 4.34 3.75 17.63
CA ASN A 30 4.27 3.26 16.25
C ASN A 30 4.31 4.41 15.25
N VAL A 31 3.55 5.48 15.47
CA VAL A 31 3.60 6.68 14.62
C VAL A 31 5.01 7.27 14.58
N ALA A 32 5.69 7.38 15.73
CA ALA A 32 7.05 7.91 15.76
C ALA A 32 8.07 7.01 15.06
N LEU A 33 7.93 5.68 15.22
CA LEU A 33 8.86 4.71 14.65
C LEU A 33 8.73 4.61 13.12
N TYR A 34 7.51 4.66 12.61
CA TYR A 34 7.22 4.44 11.18
C TYR A 34 6.90 5.71 10.39
N ALA A 35 7.04 6.88 11.00
CA ALA A 35 6.66 8.17 10.39
C ALA A 35 7.33 8.48 9.04
N GLN A 36 8.51 7.91 8.79
CA GLN A 36 9.27 8.13 7.55
C GLN A 36 9.20 6.92 6.59
N ALA A 37 8.61 5.81 7.01
CA ALA A 37 8.51 4.63 6.15
C ALA A 37 7.45 4.84 5.05
N CYS A 38 7.85 4.63 3.81
CA CYS A 38 6.96 4.68 2.64
C CYS A 38 6.82 3.29 2.03
N ILE A 39 5.79 2.55 2.44
CA ILE A 39 5.50 1.22 1.90
C ILE A 39 4.48 1.29 0.76
N SER A 40 4.70 0.49 -0.28
CA SER A 40 3.88 0.48 -1.50
C SER A 40 2.37 0.30 -1.27
N PRO A 41 1.90 -0.60 -0.38
CA PRO A 41 0.46 -0.74 -0.10
C PRO A 41 -0.19 0.53 0.44
N MET A 42 0.48 1.24 1.35
CA MET A 42 -0.02 2.51 1.89
C MET A 42 -0.01 3.61 0.83
N ALA A 43 1.06 3.70 0.04
CA ALA A 43 1.13 4.65 -1.07
C ALA A 43 0.02 4.41 -2.10
N ALA A 44 -0.29 3.15 -2.43
CA ALA A 44 -1.38 2.80 -3.32
C ALA A 44 -2.75 3.18 -2.75
N PHE A 45 -3.00 2.91 -1.46
CA PHE A 45 -4.25 3.28 -0.78
C PHE A 45 -4.47 4.80 -0.82
N PHE A 46 -3.49 5.58 -0.38
CA PHE A 46 -3.60 7.05 -0.40
C PHE A 46 -3.64 7.62 -1.82
N GLY A 47 -2.97 6.98 -2.78
CA GLY A 47 -3.09 7.32 -4.19
C GLY A 47 -4.54 7.21 -4.69
N GLY A 48 -5.27 6.18 -4.27
CA GLY A 48 -6.70 6.01 -4.54
C GLY A 48 -7.55 7.11 -3.89
N VAL A 49 -7.27 7.46 -2.63
CA VAL A 49 -7.95 8.57 -1.93
C VAL A 49 -7.74 9.88 -2.69
N VAL A 50 -6.49 10.21 -3.03
CA VAL A 50 -6.15 11.43 -3.78
C VAL A 50 -6.84 11.45 -5.15
N ALA A 51 -6.85 10.33 -5.87
CA ALA A 51 -7.53 10.22 -7.15
C ALA A 51 -9.03 10.52 -7.04
N GLN A 52 -9.68 10.01 -5.98
CA GLN A 52 -11.10 10.34 -5.72
C GLN A 52 -11.30 11.83 -5.41
N GLU A 53 -10.42 12.45 -4.63
CA GLU A 53 -10.50 13.89 -4.35
C GLU A 53 -10.36 14.73 -5.63
N ILE A 54 -9.46 14.33 -6.54
CA ILE A 54 -9.31 14.99 -7.85
C ILE A 54 -10.61 14.91 -8.67
N VAL A 55 -11.25 13.73 -8.70
CA VAL A 55 -12.53 13.55 -9.43
C VAL A 55 -13.62 14.47 -8.86
N LYS A 56 -13.61 14.78 -7.59
CA LYS A 56 -14.59 15.67 -6.96
C LYS A 56 -14.52 17.12 -7.47
N PHE A 57 -13.38 17.55 -8.03
CA PHE A 57 -13.30 18.85 -8.70
C PHE A 57 -14.22 19.00 -9.92
N THR A 58 -14.78 17.90 -10.45
CA THR A 58 -15.82 17.95 -11.47
C THR A 58 -17.15 18.53 -10.95
N GLY A 59 -17.25 18.80 -9.65
CA GLY A 59 -18.44 19.37 -9.00
C GLY A 59 -19.54 18.34 -8.67
N LYS A 60 -19.33 17.06 -8.95
CA LYS A 60 -20.34 16.02 -8.71
C LYS A 60 -20.42 15.56 -7.24
N TYR A 61 -19.30 15.62 -6.52
CA TYR A 61 -19.20 15.14 -5.15
C TYR A 61 -18.53 16.17 -4.25
N THR A 62 -18.82 16.11 -2.95
CA THR A 62 -18.22 17.01 -1.97
C THR A 62 -16.80 16.55 -1.60
N PRO A 63 -15.78 17.40 -1.72
CA PRO A 63 -14.43 17.10 -1.24
C PRO A 63 -14.37 16.86 0.26
N LEU A 64 -13.38 16.12 0.70
CA LEU A 64 -13.04 16.00 2.13
C LEU A 64 -12.65 17.37 2.69
N LYS A 65 -13.25 17.75 3.82
CA LYS A 65 -12.97 19.02 4.52
C LYS A 65 -12.35 18.82 5.89
N GLN A 66 -12.10 17.57 6.25
CA GLN A 66 -11.57 17.17 7.55
C GLN A 66 -10.33 16.28 7.37
N TRP A 67 -9.59 16.08 8.45
CA TRP A 67 -8.48 15.14 8.47
C TRP A 67 -8.97 13.71 8.25
N LEU A 68 -8.27 12.98 7.40
CA LEU A 68 -8.41 11.53 7.25
C LEU A 68 -7.25 10.86 7.98
N HIS A 69 -7.58 10.04 8.98
CA HIS A 69 -6.62 9.20 9.68
C HIS A 69 -6.81 7.76 9.25
N TYR A 70 -5.71 7.12 8.88
CA TYR A 70 -5.69 5.73 8.48
C TYR A 70 -4.35 5.11 8.83
N ASP A 71 -4.36 3.94 9.41
CA ASP A 71 -3.19 3.14 9.70
C ASP A 71 -3.45 1.66 9.40
N ILE A 72 -2.41 0.86 9.46
CA ILE A 72 -2.45 -0.60 9.30
C ILE A 72 -1.68 -1.28 10.43
N PHE A 73 -1.71 -0.72 11.63
CA PHE A 73 -0.95 -1.21 12.79
C PHE A 73 -1.30 -2.65 13.17
N GLU A 74 -2.50 -3.13 12.82
CA GLU A 74 -2.90 -4.53 12.99
C GLU A 74 -2.05 -5.51 12.18
N THR A 75 -1.36 -5.05 11.13
CA THR A 75 -0.47 -5.88 10.31
C THR A 75 0.95 -5.97 10.84
N LEU A 76 1.29 -5.15 11.85
CA LEU A 76 2.63 -5.13 12.42
C LEU A 76 2.99 -6.46 13.10
N PRO A 77 4.26 -6.86 13.07
CA PRO A 77 4.73 -8.04 13.80
C PRO A 77 4.37 -7.95 15.28
N ARG A 78 3.84 -9.05 15.83
CA ARG A 78 3.47 -9.13 17.26
C ARG A 78 4.70 -9.27 18.17
N SER A 79 5.86 -9.68 17.63
CA SER A 79 7.12 -9.79 18.38
C SER A 79 7.80 -8.45 18.48
N GLU A 80 8.32 -8.13 19.66
CA GLU A 80 9.19 -6.96 19.88
C GLU A 80 10.59 -7.17 19.30
N GLN A 81 11.02 -8.43 19.16
CA GLN A 81 12.34 -8.81 18.63
C GLN A 81 12.29 -8.99 17.12
N VAL A 82 12.19 -7.90 16.39
CA VAL A 82 12.18 -7.89 14.92
C VAL A 82 13.49 -7.27 14.43
N ASP A 83 14.25 -8.00 13.61
CA ASP A 83 15.43 -7.44 12.94
C ASP A 83 14.99 -6.46 11.83
N ARG A 84 15.18 -5.18 12.08
CA ARG A 84 14.87 -4.06 11.19
C ARG A 84 16.12 -3.44 10.56
N THR A 85 17.27 -4.13 10.65
CA THR A 85 18.53 -3.61 10.10
C THR A 85 18.39 -3.44 8.57
N PRO A 86 18.67 -2.26 8.00
CA PRO A 86 18.62 -2.03 6.57
C PRO A 86 19.52 -2.99 5.80
N MET A 87 19.09 -3.36 4.61
CA MET A 87 19.87 -4.17 3.66
C MET A 87 20.47 -3.31 2.52
N ASN A 88 20.28 -1.99 2.57
CA ASN A 88 20.62 -1.03 1.53
C ASN A 88 19.98 -1.40 0.18
N CYS A 89 18.70 -1.72 0.20
CA CYS A 89 17.92 -2.11 -0.96
C CYS A 89 16.57 -1.40 -1.02
N ARG A 90 15.87 -1.54 -2.14
CA ARG A 90 14.56 -0.90 -2.35
C ARG A 90 13.46 -1.31 -1.36
N TYR A 91 13.70 -2.32 -0.53
CA TYR A 91 12.74 -2.83 0.45
C TYR A 91 13.02 -2.35 1.88
N ASP A 92 13.97 -1.42 2.10
CA ASP A 92 14.39 -1.02 3.44
C ASP A 92 13.26 -0.41 4.27
N ASP A 93 12.36 0.37 3.65
CA ASP A 93 11.17 0.88 4.33
C ASP A 93 10.22 -0.25 4.76
N GLN A 94 10.06 -1.27 3.93
CA GLN A 94 9.26 -2.44 4.24
C GLN A 94 9.92 -3.31 5.33
N ILE A 95 11.25 -3.42 5.31
CA ILE A 95 12.05 -4.07 6.36
C ILE A 95 11.94 -3.31 7.68
N LEU A 96 11.96 -1.97 7.65
CA LEU A 96 11.75 -1.15 8.84
C LEU A 96 10.40 -1.45 9.50
N VAL A 97 9.35 -1.65 8.72
CA VAL A 97 8.01 -1.92 9.23
C VAL A 97 7.85 -3.37 9.68
N TYR A 98 8.18 -4.33 8.83
CA TYR A 98 7.87 -5.75 9.04
C TYR A 98 9.05 -6.62 9.45
N GLY A 99 10.28 -6.15 9.26
CA GLY A 99 11.51 -6.88 9.53
C GLY A 99 12.02 -7.70 8.35
N ARG A 100 13.30 -8.06 8.45
CA ARG A 100 14.02 -8.85 7.42
C ARG A 100 13.40 -10.22 7.18
N GLU A 101 12.97 -10.88 8.25
CA GLU A 101 12.39 -12.23 8.14
C GLU A 101 11.13 -12.24 7.28
N VAL A 102 10.26 -11.23 7.45
CA VAL A 102 9.05 -11.09 6.61
C VAL A 102 9.42 -10.82 5.16
N GLN A 103 10.42 -9.96 4.92
CA GLN A 103 10.89 -9.68 3.57
C GLN A 103 11.43 -10.94 2.88
N GLU A 104 12.22 -11.75 3.57
CA GLU A 104 12.73 -13.01 3.01
C GLU A 104 11.61 -14.05 2.77
N LYS A 105 10.59 -14.07 3.62
CA LYS A 105 9.40 -14.90 3.39
C LYS A 105 8.61 -14.43 2.17
N LEU A 106 8.42 -13.11 2.00
CA LEU A 106 7.73 -12.56 0.84
C LEU A 106 8.39 -12.95 -0.48
N LYS A 107 9.73 -12.93 -0.56
CA LYS A 107 10.47 -13.36 -1.75
C LYS A 107 10.19 -14.81 -2.16
N LYS A 108 9.87 -15.67 -1.20
CA LYS A 108 9.62 -17.10 -1.41
C LYS A 108 8.15 -17.46 -1.63
N VAL A 109 7.25 -16.48 -1.52
CA VAL A 109 5.81 -16.72 -1.69
C VAL A 109 5.54 -17.22 -3.11
N ARG A 110 4.67 -18.21 -3.21
CA ARG A 110 4.13 -18.70 -4.48
C ARG A 110 2.68 -18.31 -4.60
N THR A 111 2.37 -17.49 -5.58
CA THR A 111 1.03 -16.93 -5.78
C THR A 111 0.47 -17.35 -7.13
N PHE A 112 -0.81 -17.73 -7.14
CA PHE A 112 -1.58 -17.94 -8.35
C PHE A 112 -2.70 -16.93 -8.41
N MET A 113 -2.69 -16.08 -9.45
CA MET A 113 -3.66 -15.02 -9.64
C MET A 113 -4.54 -15.31 -10.85
N ILE A 114 -5.85 -15.25 -10.65
CA ILE A 114 -6.85 -15.43 -11.70
C ILE A 114 -7.40 -14.04 -12.06
N GLY A 115 -7.15 -13.62 -13.29
CA GLY A 115 -7.58 -12.34 -13.84
C GLY A 115 -6.46 -11.30 -13.91
N ALA A 116 -6.16 -10.81 -15.11
CA ALA A 116 -5.23 -9.73 -15.40
C ALA A 116 -5.97 -8.47 -15.90
N GLY A 117 -7.15 -8.20 -15.34
CA GLY A 117 -7.91 -6.98 -15.60
C GLY A 117 -7.37 -5.77 -14.85
N ALA A 118 -8.22 -4.78 -14.55
CA ALA A 118 -7.79 -3.57 -13.85
C ALA A 118 -7.18 -3.86 -12.47
N LEU A 119 -7.86 -4.67 -11.64
CA LEU A 119 -7.36 -5.09 -10.34
C LEU A 119 -6.10 -5.96 -10.46
N GLY A 120 -6.08 -6.91 -11.43
CA GLY A 120 -4.91 -7.75 -11.67
C GLY A 120 -3.67 -6.95 -12.02
N CYS A 121 -3.80 -5.90 -12.84
CA CYS A 121 -2.71 -4.98 -13.15
C CYS A 121 -2.16 -4.29 -11.89
N GLU A 122 -3.04 -3.86 -10.99
CA GLU A 122 -2.64 -3.22 -9.73
C GLU A 122 -1.96 -4.21 -8.78
N TYR A 123 -2.47 -5.45 -8.68
CA TYR A 123 -1.84 -6.49 -7.86
C TYR A 123 -0.46 -6.87 -8.38
N VAL A 124 -0.30 -7.09 -9.68
CA VAL A 124 1.01 -7.42 -10.28
C VAL A 124 2.03 -6.32 -9.99
N LYS A 125 1.65 -5.04 -10.17
CA LYS A 125 2.49 -3.91 -9.79
C LYS A 125 2.85 -3.94 -8.29
N ALA A 126 1.87 -4.14 -7.42
CA ALA A 126 2.10 -4.16 -5.98
C ALA A 126 3.03 -5.32 -5.58
N PHE A 127 2.86 -6.51 -6.16
CA PHE A 127 3.74 -7.67 -5.91
C PHE A 127 5.18 -7.38 -6.34
N ALA A 128 5.37 -6.79 -7.52
CA ALA A 128 6.69 -6.40 -7.99
C ALA A 128 7.35 -5.34 -7.08
N LEU A 129 6.58 -4.34 -6.63
CA LEU A 129 7.08 -3.30 -5.72
C LEU A 129 7.45 -3.83 -4.33
N MET A 130 6.74 -4.83 -3.83
CA MET A 130 7.02 -5.48 -2.55
C MET A 130 8.09 -6.57 -2.63
N GLY A 131 8.46 -7.02 -3.83
CA GLY A 131 9.37 -8.15 -4.03
C GLY A 131 8.74 -9.50 -3.70
N LEU A 132 7.41 -9.64 -3.89
CA LEU A 132 6.72 -10.89 -3.65
C LEU A 132 7.07 -11.92 -4.73
N GLY A 133 7.49 -13.11 -4.31
CA GLY A 133 7.81 -14.21 -5.22
C GLY A 133 9.08 -14.02 -6.05
N CYS A 134 9.97 -13.08 -5.73
CA CYS A 134 11.12 -12.70 -6.55
C CYS A 134 12.38 -13.57 -6.33
N SER A 135 12.36 -14.58 -5.45
CA SER A 135 13.44 -15.55 -5.30
C SER A 135 13.24 -16.76 -6.19
N GLU A 136 14.26 -17.61 -6.33
CA GLU A 136 14.19 -18.88 -7.07
C GLU A 136 13.12 -19.84 -6.52
N GLU A 137 12.82 -19.76 -5.21
CA GLU A 137 11.78 -20.56 -4.56
C GLU A 137 10.38 -19.96 -4.72
N GLY A 138 10.29 -18.66 -5.06
CA GLY A 138 9.05 -17.91 -5.21
C GLY A 138 8.48 -17.97 -6.63
N SER A 139 7.23 -17.53 -6.78
CA SER A 139 6.64 -17.34 -8.10
C SER A 139 5.35 -16.51 -8.04
N VAL A 140 5.09 -15.76 -9.09
CA VAL A 140 3.77 -15.15 -9.36
C VAL A 140 3.27 -15.70 -10.68
N GLN A 141 2.24 -16.53 -10.62
CA GLN A 141 1.60 -17.11 -11.81
C GLN A 141 0.29 -16.37 -12.05
N VAL A 142 0.06 -15.96 -13.28
CA VAL A 142 -1.13 -15.19 -13.68
C VAL A 142 -1.87 -15.91 -14.78
N THR A 143 -3.18 -16.06 -14.66
CA THR A 143 -4.04 -16.56 -15.73
C THR A 143 -5.16 -15.56 -16.05
N ASP A 144 -5.46 -15.44 -17.32
CA ASP A 144 -6.59 -14.67 -17.86
C ASP A 144 -6.92 -15.23 -19.24
N ASN A 145 -8.18 -15.41 -19.53
CA ASN A 145 -8.65 -15.97 -20.81
C ASN A 145 -8.88 -14.91 -21.89
N ASP A 146 -8.83 -13.62 -21.51
CA ASP A 146 -9.12 -12.52 -22.42
C ASP A 146 -7.88 -12.05 -23.17
N ASN A 147 -8.12 -11.47 -24.34
CA ASN A 147 -7.16 -10.64 -25.05
C ASN A 147 -7.34 -9.16 -24.66
N ILE A 148 -6.29 -8.38 -24.92
CA ILE A 148 -6.29 -6.94 -24.68
C ILE A 148 -7.10 -6.24 -25.76
N GLU A 149 -8.02 -5.37 -25.34
CA GLU A 149 -8.84 -4.54 -26.21
C GLU A 149 -8.53 -3.06 -26.01
N VAL A 150 -8.82 -2.22 -26.99
CA VAL A 150 -8.67 -0.76 -26.90
C VAL A 150 -9.43 -0.19 -25.70
N SER A 151 -10.62 -0.73 -25.42
CA SER A 151 -11.46 -0.35 -24.28
C SER A 151 -10.81 -0.61 -22.90
N ASN A 152 -9.79 -1.47 -22.82
CA ASN A 152 -9.08 -1.77 -21.59
C ASN A 152 -8.03 -0.72 -21.22
N LEU A 153 -7.49 0.00 -22.20
CA LEU A 153 -6.33 0.88 -22.05
C LEU A 153 -6.57 2.08 -21.15
N ASN A 154 -7.82 2.43 -20.87
CA ASN A 154 -8.17 3.55 -19.99
C ASN A 154 -7.98 3.24 -18.50
N ARG A 155 -7.87 1.95 -18.09
CA ARG A 155 -7.79 1.53 -16.69
C ARG A 155 -6.85 0.36 -16.41
N GLN A 156 -6.45 -0.39 -17.42
CA GLN A 156 -5.49 -1.51 -17.30
C GLN A 156 -4.10 -1.00 -17.70
N PHE A 157 -3.46 -0.28 -16.80
CA PHE A 157 -2.28 0.57 -17.07
C PHE A 157 -1.03 -0.21 -17.53
N LEU A 158 -0.96 -1.53 -17.32
CA LEU A 158 0.15 -2.34 -17.84
C LEU A 158 0.13 -2.43 -19.36
N PHE A 159 -1.03 -2.32 -19.97
CA PHE A 159 -1.20 -2.53 -21.41
C PHE A 159 -1.05 -1.24 -22.21
N ARG A 160 -0.55 -1.37 -23.43
CA ARG A 160 -0.34 -0.28 -24.38
C ARG A 160 -1.02 -0.61 -25.72
N LYS A 161 -1.09 0.38 -26.62
CA LYS A 161 -1.74 0.22 -27.93
C LYS A 161 -1.15 -0.93 -28.75
N ASN A 162 0.14 -1.14 -28.67
CA ASN A 162 0.83 -2.23 -29.39
C ASN A 162 0.53 -3.63 -28.82
N ASN A 163 -0.06 -3.72 -27.63
CA ASN A 163 -0.47 -4.99 -27.04
C ASN A 163 -1.91 -5.39 -27.39
N VAL A 164 -2.65 -4.55 -28.12
CA VAL A 164 -4.05 -4.87 -28.48
C VAL A 164 -4.11 -6.13 -29.34
N GLY A 165 -4.90 -7.10 -28.89
CA GLY A 165 -5.01 -8.43 -29.50
C GLY A 165 -4.18 -9.52 -28.80
N ASP A 166 -3.18 -9.15 -27.99
CA ASP A 166 -2.37 -10.10 -27.24
C ASP A 166 -3.09 -10.61 -25.97
N SER A 167 -2.67 -11.75 -25.45
CA SER A 167 -3.18 -12.29 -24.18
C SER A 167 -2.86 -11.39 -23.01
N LYS A 168 -3.86 -11.05 -22.18
CA LYS A 168 -3.68 -10.24 -20.97
C LYS A 168 -2.68 -10.85 -19.99
N SER A 169 -2.81 -12.14 -19.70
CA SER A 169 -1.91 -12.83 -18.76
C SER A 169 -0.47 -12.85 -19.24
N LYS A 170 -0.23 -13.08 -20.53
CA LYS A 170 1.11 -13.08 -21.12
C LYS A 170 1.76 -11.69 -20.99
N VAL A 171 1.08 -10.66 -21.45
CA VAL A 171 1.62 -9.29 -21.42
C VAL A 171 1.81 -8.79 -19.99
N ALA A 172 0.91 -9.13 -19.06
CA ALA A 172 1.06 -8.77 -17.66
C ALA A 172 2.33 -9.39 -17.04
N CYS A 173 2.63 -10.64 -17.34
CA CYS A 173 3.86 -11.31 -16.88
C CYS A 173 5.15 -10.77 -17.53
N GLU A 174 5.10 -10.32 -18.78
CA GLU A 174 6.26 -9.77 -19.49
C GLU A 174 6.66 -8.37 -18.98
N ILE A 175 5.69 -7.62 -18.43
CA ILE A 175 5.91 -6.24 -17.97
C ILE A 175 6.29 -6.19 -16.49
N ALA A 176 5.89 -7.19 -15.69
CA ALA A 176 6.18 -7.26 -14.25
C ALA A 176 7.59 -7.67 -13.96
#